data_25d8a8fcb17834f214f6b6ffd52ffd72
#
_entry.id   25d8a8fcb17834f214f6b6ffd52ffd72
#
_cell.length_a   1.000
_cell.length_b   1.000
_cell.length_c   1.000
_cell.angle_alpha   90.00
_cell.angle_beta   90.00
_cell.angle_gamma   90.00
#
_symmetry.space_group_name_H-M   'P 1'
#
loop_
_entity.id
_entity.type
_entity.pdbx_description
1 polymer ?
#
loop_
_entity_poly.entity_id
_entity_poly.type
_entity_poly.pdbx_seq_one_letter_code
_entity_poly.pdbx_strand_id
1 'polypeptide(L)'
;MKFSLLLMCFYEYLMFYYQPINQMYFEPWKFKFEGETEKSEERKITVVAVDFDDSIAYTHYPTIIKPLPHAMDVLRVLMNDPYTILILWTCREGEYLQQALDFCELYGIKFDYVNENCKRNLDLYTVDCRKVSADIYIDDKSYQGREGVEKLWCDWWNWMKENGIA
;
A
#
# COMPACT_ATOMS: atom_id res chain seq x y z
N MET A 1 50.67 -5.20 -0.08
CA MET A 1 49.59 -5.61 -0.96
C MET A 1 48.39 -6.09 -0.13
N LYS A 2 47.69 -5.18 0.61
CA LYS A 2 46.49 -5.50 1.43
C LYS A 2 45.43 -4.39 1.37
N PHE A 3 45.39 -3.60 0.30
CA PHE A 3 44.41 -2.50 0.14
C PHE A 3 43.24 -2.83 -0.79
N SER A 4 43.19 -4.02 -1.38
CA SER A 4 42.22 -4.35 -2.42
C SER A 4 40.89 -4.94 -1.88
N LEU A 5 40.90 -5.61 -0.71
CA LEU A 5 39.67 -6.28 -0.20
C LEU A 5 38.70 -5.30 0.48
N LEU A 6 39.23 -4.26 1.16
CA LEU A 6 38.39 -3.27 1.85
C LEU A 6 37.64 -2.36 0.87
N LEU A 7 38.26 -2.05 -0.29
CA LEU A 7 37.60 -1.25 -1.33
C LEU A 7 36.50 -2.06 -2.06
N MET A 8 36.68 -3.36 -2.27
CA MET A 8 35.63 -4.21 -2.87
C MET A 8 34.41 -4.36 -1.95
N CYS A 9 34.59 -4.59 -0.65
CA CYS A 9 33.48 -4.65 0.30
C CYS A 9 32.74 -3.30 0.41
N PHE A 10 33.45 -2.16 0.31
CA PHE A 10 32.84 -0.83 0.34
C PHE A 10 32.07 -0.53 -0.97
N TYR A 11 32.56 -1.04 -2.12
CA TYR A 11 31.88 -0.87 -3.41
C TYR A 11 30.62 -1.75 -3.49
N GLU A 12 30.68 -3.00 -3.01
CA GLU A 12 29.50 -3.86 -2.91
C GLU A 12 28.47 -3.33 -1.91
N TYR A 13 28.94 -2.78 -0.76
CA TYR A 13 28.08 -2.12 0.22
C TYR A 13 27.41 -0.84 -0.35
N LEU A 14 28.14 -0.02 -1.12
CA LEU A 14 27.57 1.14 -1.81
C LEU A 14 26.64 0.77 -2.95
N MET A 15 26.91 -0.31 -3.68
CA MET A 15 26.03 -0.80 -4.77
C MET A 15 24.76 -1.45 -4.21
N PHE A 16 24.78 -2.01 -3.00
CA PHE A 16 23.59 -2.53 -2.31
C PHE A 16 22.70 -1.42 -1.75
N TYR A 17 23.29 -0.30 -1.31
CA TYR A 17 22.56 0.87 -0.79
C TYR A 17 22.26 1.95 -1.85
N TYR A 18 22.95 1.94 -3.00
CA TYR A 18 22.74 2.86 -4.12
C TYR A 18 22.12 2.16 -5.34
N GLN A 19 21.23 1.21 -5.12
CA GLN A 19 20.27 0.89 -6.17
C GLN A 19 19.42 2.15 -6.37
N PRO A 20 19.31 2.67 -7.60
CA PRO A 20 18.44 3.81 -7.84
C PRO A 20 17.04 3.41 -7.38
N ILE A 21 16.43 4.25 -6.54
CA ILE A 21 15.08 4.10 -5.97
C ILE A 21 14.01 3.77 -7.06
N ASN A 22 14.36 3.92 -8.32
CA ASN A 22 13.54 3.67 -9.50
C ASN A 22 13.30 2.18 -9.83
N GLN A 23 13.81 1.22 -9.04
CA GLN A 23 13.64 -0.23 -9.28
C GLN A 23 13.14 -1.03 -8.07
N MET A 24 12.72 -0.39 -7.00
CA MET A 24 11.92 -1.08 -6.00
C MET A 24 10.48 -1.16 -6.53
N TYR A 25 10.24 -2.12 -7.43
CA TYR A 25 8.89 -2.60 -7.69
C TYR A 25 8.38 -3.20 -6.39
N PHE A 26 7.50 -2.47 -5.72
CA PHE A 26 6.79 -2.98 -4.58
C PHE A 26 5.78 -3.99 -5.12
N GLU A 27 6.09 -5.27 -4.97
CA GLU A 27 5.16 -6.37 -5.21
C GLU A 27 4.51 -6.68 -3.84
N PRO A 28 3.29 -6.21 -3.56
CA PRO A 28 2.65 -6.38 -2.25
C PRO A 28 2.58 -7.83 -1.79
N TRP A 29 2.54 -8.76 -2.74
CA TRP A 29 2.47 -10.20 -2.52
C TRP A 29 3.84 -10.90 -2.50
N LYS A 30 4.95 -10.17 -2.69
CA LYS A 30 6.31 -10.71 -2.63
C LYS A 30 7.10 -10.22 -1.42
N PHE A 31 6.44 -9.84 -0.34
CA PHE A 31 7.13 -9.53 0.90
C PHE A 31 7.71 -10.83 1.50
N LYS A 32 8.91 -11.22 1.02
CA LYS A 32 9.73 -12.26 1.67
C LYS A 32 10.51 -11.59 2.80
N PHE A 33 10.25 -11.98 4.03
CA PHE A 33 11.23 -11.82 5.09
C PHE A 33 12.41 -12.74 4.76
N GLU A 34 13.62 -12.17 4.57
CA GLU A 34 14.84 -12.94 4.41
C GLU A 34 15.00 -13.85 5.62
N GLY A 35 14.91 -15.17 5.43
CA GLY A 35 15.13 -16.18 6.49
C GLY A 35 14.31 -17.45 6.39
N GLU A 36 13.32 -17.57 5.50
CA GLU A 36 12.53 -18.79 5.37
C GLU A 36 12.93 -19.61 4.13
N THR A 37 13.43 -20.82 4.41
CA THR A 37 13.73 -21.87 3.43
C THR A 37 12.47 -22.31 2.68
N GLU A 38 12.61 -22.63 1.39
CA GLU A 38 11.58 -23.12 0.45
C GLU A 38 10.73 -24.25 1.05
N LYS A 39 9.62 -23.90 1.68
CA LYS A 39 8.46 -24.78 1.88
C LYS A 39 7.31 -24.11 1.15
N SER A 40 6.43 -24.90 0.52
CA SER A 40 5.22 -24.50 -0.18
C SER A 40 4.62 -23.20 0.42
N GLU A 41 4.81 -22.07 -0.27
CA GLU A 41 4.43 -20.76 0.26
C GLU A 41 2.90 -20.69 0.35
N GLU A 42 2.35 -20.91 1.54
CA GLU A 42 1.00 -20.44 1.86
C GLU A 42 1.00 -18.92 1.70
N ARG A 43 0.21 -18.41 0.78
CA ARG A 43 0.10 -16.98 0.49
C ARG A 43 -0.41 -16.27 1.73
N LYS A 44 0.42 -15.39 2.30
CA LYS A 44 0.12 -14.66 3.54
C LYS A 44 -0.90 -13.55 3.26
N ILE A 45 -1.85 -13.36 4.19
CA ILE A 45 -2.78 -12.24 4.15
C ILE A 45 -2.00 -10.93 4.33
N THR A 46 -2.22 -9.98 3.44
CA THR A 46 -1.67 -8.62 3.45
C THR A 46 -2.74 -7.62 3.86
N VAL A 47 -2.46 -6.79 4.84
CA VAL A 47 -3.36 -5.71 5.27
C VAL A 47 -2.88 -4.39 4.66
N VAL A 48 -3.75 -3.75 3.88
CA VAL A 48 -3.48 -2.48 3.20
C VAL A 48 -4.37 -1.40 3.79
N ALA A 49 -3.78 -0.40 4.42
CA ALA A 49 -4.48 0.78 4.91
C ALA A 49 -4.28 1.95 3.94
N VAL A 50 -5.37 2.55 3.48
CA VAL A 50 -5.35 3.61 2.47
C VAL A 50 -6.07 4.83 3.00
N ASP A 51 -5.41 6.00 2.97
CA ASP A 51 -6.06 7.28 3.23
C ASP A 51 -6.94 7.69 2.03
N PHE A 52 -7.85 8.64 2.24
CA PHE A 52 -8.79 9.09 1.23
C PHE A 52 -8.33 10.36 0.50
N ASP A 53 -8.07 11.43 1.29
CA ASP A 53 -7.80 12.76 0.75
C ASP A 53 -6.41 12.80 0.09
N ASP A 54 -6.35 13.21 -1.18
CA ASP A 54 -5.13 13.23 -1.99
C ASP A 54 -4.36 11.88 -2.04
N SER A 55 -5.02 10.79 -1.60
CA SER A 55 -4.53 9.41 -1.64
C SER A 55 -5.38 8.53 -2.56
N ILE A 56 -6.71 8.57 -2.44
CA ILE A 56 -7.65 7.91 -3.36
C ILE A 56 -8.23 8.92 -4.34
N ALA A 57 -8.56 10.12 -3.85
CA ALA A 57 -9.18 11.17 -4.64
C ALA A 57 -8.49 12.51 -4.45
N TYR A 58 -8.41 13.29 -5.53
CA TYR A 58 -8.09 14.71 -5.40
C TYR A 58 -9.19 15.40 -4.62
N THR A 59 -8.80 16.17 -3.61
CA THR A 59 -9.76 16.87 -2.78
C THR A 59 -9.36 18.32 -2.52
N HIS A 60 -10.38 19.15 -2.27
CA HIS A 60 -10.30 20.39 -1.53
C HIS A 60 -11.20 20.24 -0.33
N TYR A 61 -10.65 19.68 0.74
CA TYR A 61 -11.42 19.28 1.90
C TYR A 61 -12.49 20.33 2.31
N PRO A 62 -13.75 19.92 2.49
CA PRO A 62 -14.26 18.55 2.43
C PRO A 62 -14.68 18.08 1.03
N THR A 63 -14.55 18.94 0.00
CA THR A 63 -15.03 18.67 -1.37
C THR A 63 -14.18 17.62 -2.08
N ILE A 64 -14.82 16.58 -2.59
CA ILE A 64 -14.21 15.54 -3.41
C ILE A 64 -14.29 15.98 -4.88
N ILE A 65 -13.18 15.93 -5.62
CA ILE A 65 -13.09 16.42 -7.01
C ILE A 65 -13.19 15.27 -8.01
N LYS A 66 -12.27 14.32 -7.94
CA LYS A 66 -12.18 13.15 -8.84
C LYS A 66 -11.21 12.12 -8.28
N PRO A 67 -11.24 10.85 -8.74
CA PRO A 67 -10.23 9.87 -8.35
C PRO A 67 -8.82 10.28 -8.79
N LEU A 68 -7.80 9.83 -8.05
CA LEU A 68 -6.43 9.83 -8.54
C LEU A 68 -6.30 8.83 -9.73
N PRO A 69 -5.33 9.05 -10.64
CA PRO A 69 -5.09 8.15 -11.77
C PRO A 69 -4.92 6.69 -11.27
N HIS A 70 -5.69 5.78 -11.84
CA HIS A 70 -5.68 4.34 -11.57
C HIS A 70 -5.96 3.90 -10.12
N ALA A 71 -6.22 4.81 -9.19
CA ALA A 71 -6.54 4.44 -7.80
C ALA A 71 -7.71 3.45 -7.73
N MET A 72 -8.82 3.74 -8.42
CA MET A 72 -10.00 2.86 -8.41
C MET A 72 -9.76 1.52 -9.10
N ASP A 73 -8.91 1.50 -10.14
CA ASP A 73 -8.58 0.27 -10.86
C ASP A 73 -7.78 -0.67 -9.96
N VAL A 74 -6.73 -0.15 -9.31
CA VAL A 74 -5.88 -0.91 -8.39
C VAL A 74 -6.67 -1.35 -7.15
N LEU A 75 -7.44 -0.46 -6.54
CA LEU A 75 -8.28 -0.79 -5.38
C LEU A 75 -9.27 -1.92 -5.70
N ARG A 76 -9.83 -1.94 -6.91
CA ARG A 76 -10.73 -3.03 -7.34
C ARG A 76 -10.01 -4.36 -7.41
N VAL A 77 -8.77 -4.39 -7.89
CA VAL A 77 -7.96 -5.62 -7.90
C VAL A 77 -7.64 -6.06 -6.48
N LEU A 78 -7.19 -5.14 -5.61
CA LEU A 78 -6.89 -5.44 -4.21
C LEU A 78 -8.12 -5.96 -3.44
N MET A 79 -9.29 -5.32 -3.61
CA MET A 79 -10.55 -5.71 -3.00
C MET A 79 -11.00 -7.14 -3.41
N ASN A 80 -10.70 -7.55 -4.64
CA ASN A 80 -11.07 -8.88 -5.15
C ASN A 80 -10.01 -9.95 -4.86
N ASP A 81 -8.85 -9.60 -4.32
CA ASP A 81 -7.85 -10.57 -3.92
C ASP A 81 -8.19 -11.17 -2.54
N PRO A 82 -8.44 -12.49 -2.43
CA PRO A 82 -8.84 -13.13 -1.18
C PRO A 82 -7.75 -13.11 -0.09
N TYR A 83 -6.54 -12.70 -0.43
CA TYR A 83 -5.41 -12.58 0.51
C TYR A 83 -5.13 -11.12 0.89
N THR A 84 -5.96 -10.18 0.47
CA THR A 84 -5.87 -8.77 0.82
C THR A 84 -7.01 -8.37 1.75
N ILE A 85 -6.68 -7.67 2.83
CA ILE A 85 -7.63 -6.95 3.69
C ILE A 85 -7.43 -5.47 3.42
N LEU A 86 -8.48 -4.79 2.97
CA LEU A 86 -8.45 -3.39 2.59
C LEU A 86 -9.11 -2.53 3.65
N ILE A 87 -8.37 -1.57 4.22
CA ILE A 87 -8.84 -0.67 5.26
C ILE A 87 -8.85 0.76 4.71
N LEU A 88 -9.99 1.44 4.77
CA LEU A 88 -10.02 2.90 4.64
C LEU A 88 -9.58 3.51 5.96
N TRP A 89 -8.47 4.26 5.94
CA TRP A 89 -7.93 4.87 7.14
C TRP A 89 -7.73 6.37 6.93
N THR A 90 -8.72 7.16 7.30
CA THR A 90 -8.83 8.57 6.98
C THR A 90 -9.20 9.42 8.19
N CYS A 91 -8.81 10.70 8.15
CA CYS A 91 -9.24 11.69 9.13
C CYS A 91 -10.68 12.19 8.92
N ARG A 92 -11.38 11.73 7.88
CA ARG A 92 -12.78 12.07 7.68
C ARG A 92 -13.67 11.40 8.73
N GLU A 93 -14.65 12.15 9.23
CA GLU A 93 -15.61 11.68 10.23
C GLU A 93 -17.04 12.08 9.83
N GLY A 94 -18.04 11.40 10.43
CA GLY A 94 -19.45 11.72 10.27
C GLY A 94 -19.89 11.77 8.80
N GLU A 95 -20.55 12.85 8.41
CA GLU A 95 -21.10 13.04 7.06
C GLU A 95 -19.98 13.06 5.98
N TYR A 96 -18.81 13.62 6.28
CA TYR A 96 -17.70 13.66 5.34
C TYR A 96 -17.08 12.27 5.10
N LEU A 97 -17.07 11.41 6.13
CA LEU A 97 -16.67 10.02 5.97
C LEU A 97 -17.68 9.27 5.08
N GLN A 98 -18.99 9.49 5.33
CA GLN A 98 -20.03 8.87 4.49
C GLN A 98 -19.89 9.29 3.02
N GLN A 99 -19.65 10.59 2.75
CA GLN A 99 -19.39 11.07 1.38
C GLN A 99 -18.19 10.39 0.73
N ALA A 100 -17.11 10.11 1.47
CA ALA A 100 -15.95 9.39 0.93
C ALA A 100 -16.29 7.92 0.61
N LEU A 101 -17.06 7.26 1.48
CA LEU A 101 -17.52 5.89 1.25
C LEU A 101 -18.48 5.81 0.04
N ASP A 102 -19.45 6.72 -0.04
CA ASP A 102 -20.38 6.80 -1.18
C ASP A 102 -19.63 7.05 -2.49
N PHE A 103 -18.61 7.92 -2.45
CA PHE A 103 -17.76 8.16 -3.61
C PHE A 103 -17.03 6.89 -4.05
N CYS A 104 -16.43 6.14 -3.14
CA CYS A 104 -15.77 4.86 -3.48
C CYS A 104 -16.78 3.83 -4.00
N GLU A 105 -17.98 3.77 -3.42
CA GLU A 105 -19.03 2.84 -3.84
C GLU A 105 -19.53 3.14 -5.27
N LEU A 106 -19.55 4.40 -5.72
CA LEU A 106 -19.85 4.76 -7.12
C LEU A 106 -18.89 4.10 -8.11
N TYR A 107 -17.66 3.80 -7.70
CA TYR A 107 -16.65 3.10 -8.50
C TYR A 107 -16.62 1.58 -8.21
N GLY A 108 -17.54 1.09 -7.39
CA GLY A 108 -17.64 -0.32 -7.00
C GLY A 108 -16.58 -0.76 -5.99
N ILE A 109 -15.97 0.19 -5.24
CA ILE A 109 -14.98 -0.11 -4.21
C ILE A 109 -15.67 -0.19 -2.86
N LYS A 110 -15.37 -1.28 -2.12
CA LYS A 110 -15.78 -1.49 -0.72
C LYS A 110 -14.56 -1.86 0.10
N PHE A 111 -14.51 -1.34 1.31
CA PHE A 111 -13.45 -1.63 2.27
C PHE A 111 -13.93 -2.70 3.24
N ASP A 112 -13.02 -3.56 3.69
CA ASP A 112 -13.33 -4.56 4.73
C ASP A 112 -13.51 -3.90 6.10
N TYR A 113 -12.73 -2.82 6.35
CA TYR A 113 -12.75 -2.04 7.58
C TYR A 113 -12.60 -0.55 7.30
N VAL A 114 -13.11 0.29 8.21
CA VAL A 114 -13.06 1.75 8.11
C VAL A 114 -12.62 2.33 9.44
N ASN A 115 -11.45 2.96 9.47
CA ASN A 115 -10.87 3.60 10.67
C ASN A 115 -10.73 2.67 11.89
N GLU A 116 -10.66 1.35 11.67
CA GLU A 116 -10.53 0.35 12.72
C GLU A 116 -9.57 -0.78 12.33
N ASN A 117 -9.00 -1.45 13.32
CA ASN A 117 -8.15 -2.61 13.09
C ASN A 117 -8.96 -3.81 12.63
N CYS A 118 -8.41 -4.58 11.68
CA CYS A 118 -9.03 -5.81 11.25
C CYS A 118 -9.03 -6.86 12.37
N LYS A 119 -10.06 -7.72 12.38
CA LYS A 119 -10.21 -8.78 13.38
C LYS A 119 -8.96 -9.67 13.53
N ARG A 120 -8.31 -10.00 12.41
CA ARG A 120 -7.06 -10.78 12.41
C ARG A 120 -5.98 -10.15 13.29
N ASN A 121 -5.77 -8.83 13.17
CA ASN A 121 -4.75 -8.13 13.95
C ASN A 121 -5.15 -7.98 15.42
N LEU A 122 -6.44 -7.78 15.71
CA LEU A 122 -6.95 -7.76 17.08
C LEU A 122 -6.76 -9.12 17.77
N ASP A 123 -7.03 -10.23 17.09
CA ASP A 123 -6.82 -11.58 17.61
C ASP A 123 -5.32 -11.88 17.86
N LEU A 124 -4.44 -11.34 16.99
CA LEU A 124 -3.00 -11.57 17.10
C LEU A 124 -2.33 -10.74 18.20
N TYR A 125 -2.68 -9.46 18.29
CA TYR A 125 -2.00 -8.51 19.18
C TYR A 125 -2.75 -8.25 20.49
N THR A 126 -4.03 -8.63 20.58
CA THR A 126 -4.92 -8.45 21.76
C THR A 126 -5.08 -7.01 22.23
N VAL A 127 -4.65 -6.03 21.43
CA VAL A 127 -4.72 -4.59 21.73
C VAL A 127 -5.23 -3.85 20.50
N ASP A 128 -6.23 -3.00 20.69
CA ASP A 128 -6.72 -2.07 19.69
C ASP A 128 -6.01 -0.71 19.82
N CYS A 129 -5.01 -0.50 18.99
CA CYS A 129 -4.25 0.74 18.96
C CYS A 129 -4.92 1.76 18.06
N ARG A 130 -4.77 3.07 18.38
CA ARG A 130 -5.26 4.16 17.50
C ARG A 130 -4.65 4.09 16.10
N LYS A 131 -3.37 3.71 15.98
CA LYS A 131 -2.76 3.42 14.69
C LYS A 131 -3.25 2.08 14.23
N VAL A 132 -4.02 2.06 13.15
CA VAL A 132 -4.40 0.81 12.48
C VAL A 132 -3.14 0.03 12.13
N SER A 133 -3.10 -1.26 12.47
CA SER A 133 -1.97 -2.13 12.13
C SER A 133 -2.15 -2.65 10.70
N ALA A 134 -1.26 -2.25 9.79
CA ALA A 134 -1.26 -2.68 8.41
C ALA A 134 0.15 -3.04 7.94
N ASP A 135 0.25 -3.89 6.92
CA ASP A 135 1.52 -4.22 6.27
C ASP A 135 1.93 -3.08 5.32
N ILE A 136 0.95 -2.37 4.75
CA ILE A 136 1.15 -1.26 3.81
C ILE A 136 0.27 -0.09 4.21
N TYR A 137 0.84 1.12 4.18
CA TYR A 137 0.12 2.37 4.33
C TYR A 137 0.29 3.20 3.07
N ILE A 138 -0.83 3.60 2.46
CA ILE A 138 -0.89 4.49 1.31
C ILE A 138 -1.52 5.80 1.79
N ASP A 139 -0.73 6.86 1.85
CA ASP A 139 -1.09 8.10 2.51
C ASP A 139 -0.29 9.27 1.90
N ASP A 140 -0.96 10.36 1.50
CA ASP A 140 -0.33 11.55 0.94
C ASP A 140 0.55 12.30 1.95
N LYS A 141 0.37 12.06 3.24
CA LYS A 141 1.25 12.58 4.31
C LYS A 141 2.49 11.72 4.52
N SER A 142 2.65 10.64 3.72
CA SER A 142 3.89 9.88 3.69
C SER A 142 5.05 10.72 3.13
N TYR A 143 6.28 10.21 3.28
CA TYR A 143 7.51 10.87 2.80
C TYR A 143 7.46 11.29 1.32
N GLN A 144 6.77 10.56 0.48
CA GLN A 144 6.68 10.83 -0.96
C GLN A 144 5.56 11.81 -1.33
N GLY A 145 4.67 12.12 -0.41
CA GLY A 145 3.55 13.02 -0.63
C GLY A 145 2.55 12.50 -1.67
N ARG A 146 1.61 13.36 -2.07
CA ARG A 146 0.59 13.02 -3.08
C ARG A 146 1.19 12.56 -4.40
N GLU A 147 2.24 13.19 -4.89
CA GLU A 147 2.89 12.80 -6.16
C GLU A 147 3.43 11.37 -6.11
N GLY A 148 3.95 10.95 -4.95
CA GLY A 148 4.39 9.58 -4.74
C GLY A 148 3.24 8.59 -4.74
N VAL A 149 2.09 8.96 -4.17
CA VAL A 149 0.87 8.13 -4.19
C VAL A 149 0.30 8.02 -5.60
N GLU A 150 0.24 9.11 -6.38
CA GLU A 150 -0.19 9.06 -7.78
C GLU A 150 0.70 8.13 -8.61
N LYS A 151 2.03 8.25 -8.41
CA LYS A 151 3.00 7.38 -9.08
C LYS A 151 2.80 5.92 -8.69
N LEU A 152 2.56 5.62 -7.42
CA LEU A 152 2.33 4.26 -6.93
C LEU A 152 1.12 3.61 -7.62
N TRP A 153 -0.01 4.32 -7.74
CA TRP A 153 -1.18 3.80 -8.44
C TRP A 153 -0.92 3.50 -9.90
N CYS A 154 -0.19 4.40 -10.60
CA CYS A 154 0.17 4.19 -11.99
C CYS A 154 1.13 3.01 -12.17
N ASP A 155 2.15 2.89 -11.32
CA ASP A 155 3.13 1.83 -11.39
C ASP A 155 2.48 0.47 -11.10
N TRP A 156 1.62 0.37 -10.09
CA TRP A 156 0.89 -0.85 -9.77
C TRP A 156 -0.05 -1.27 -10.88
N TRP A 157 -0.80 -0.33 -11.43
CA TRP A 157 -1.70 -0.61 -12.54
C TRP A 157 -0.95 -1.13 -13.79
N ASN A 158 0.15 -0.51 -14.15
CA ASN A 158 0.97 -0.96 -15.27
C ASN A 158 1.53 -2.36 -15.02
N TRP A 159 2.07 -2.59 -13.82
CA TRP A 159 2.58 -3.89 -13.43
C TRP A 159 1.47 -4.97 -13.45
N MET A 160 0.27 -4.68 -12.94
CA MET A 160 -0.88 -5.60 -12.97
C MET A 160 -1.26 -6.00 -14.40
N LYS A 161 -1.27 -5.04 -15.32
CA LYS A 161 -1.53 -5.31 -16.75
C LYS A 161 -0.43 -6.17 -17.38
N GLU A 162 0.83 -5.86 -17.13
CA GLU A 162 1.97 -6.61 -17.66
C GLU A 162 2.00 -8.07 -17.19
N ASN A 163 1.43 -8.34 -16.01
CA ASN A 163 1.37 -9.68 -15.40
C ASN A 163 0.00 -10.37 -15.59
N GLY A 164 -0.92 -9.79 -16.36
CA GLY A 164 -2.21 -10.39 -16.68
C GLY A 164 -3.16 -10.53 -15.48
N ILE A 165 -3.04 -9.62 -14.50
CA ILE A 165 -3.88 -9.58 -13.28
C ILE A 165 -5.08 -8.64 -13.51
N ALA A 166 -4.92 -7.64 -14.38
CA ALA A 166 -5.93 -6.62 -14.69
C ALA A 166 -6.27 -6.56 -16.18
#